data_da9106292767621c1230b22a9f0828fe
#
_entry.id   da9106292767621c1230b22a9f0828fe
#
_cell.length_a   1.000
_cell.length_b   1.000
_cell.length_c   1.000
_cell.angle_alpha   90.00
_cell.angle_beta   90.00
_cell.angle_gamma   90.00
#
_symmetry.space_group_name_H-M   'P 1'
#
loop_
_entity.id
_entity.type
_entity.pdbx_description
1 polymer ?
#
loop_
_entity_poly.entity_id
_entity_poly.type
_entity_poly.pdbx_seq_one_letter_code
_entity_poly.pdbx_strand_id
1 'polypeptide(L)'
;ESVKAINPHTVEITLFKPDASILSHLASQYAIIFSQEYAVQLNADDNLVQLDTLPVGTGPYKVKNYFRNQYVRLEKNEEYWKKEAKIHDILIDLSADRTGRLVKFFNGECQIASYPEVSQLGLLKENDARYYMKSVEGMNLSYLAFNFQKTAIQEPALRHAISQAINRKRIIKTIYHNTATVANNIIPNISWASSVNTPDFEYDFMPLKAKQVLQDKKLSLTMWVINEEQVYNPAPLKMAELIKSDLANAGVEVKIRPVTRTFLIEQLHNKSEDYDMILTGWLGGNLDPDSFMRPILSCSTSNEITNLSNWCNEHFDNIMDSALDSSNQQI
;
A
#
# COMPACT_ATOMS: atom_id res chain seq x y z
N GLU A 1 -8.66 -20.39 18.92
CA GLU A 1 -9.30 -20.26 17.60
C GLU A 1 -9.88 -21.55 17.11
N SER A 2 -11.10 -21.51 16.60
CA SER A 2 -11.69 -22.66 15.93
C SER A 2 -12.60 -22.23 14.81
N VAL A 3 -12.66 -23.05 13.77
CA VAL A 3 -13.62 -22.96 12.69
C VAL A 3 -14.40 -24.27 12.64
N LYS A 4 -15.72 -24.20 12.76
CA LYS A 4 -16.58 -25.38 12.80
C LYS A 4 -17.74 -25.25 11.84
N ALA A 5 -18.01 -26.28 11.05
CA ALA A 5 -19.24 -26.42 10.31
C ALA A 5 -20.33 -26.93 11.26
N ILE A 6 -21.27 -26.06 11.64
CA ILE A 6 -22.40 -26.41 12.52
C ILE A 6 -23.46 -27.22 11.76
N ASN A 7 -23.64 -26.88 10.48
CA ASN A 7 -24.52 -27.58 9.55
C ASN A 7 -24.07 -27.29 8.11
N PRO A 8 -24.69 -27.87 7.07
CA PRO A 8 -24.25 -27.66 5.67
C PRO A 8 -24.20 -26.21 5.18
N HIS A 9 -24.83 -25.26 5.90
CA HIS A 9 -24.94 -23.86 5.50
C HIS A 9 -24.46 -22.87 6.55
N THR A 10 -23.88 -23.36 7.68
CA THR A 10 -23.47 -22.49 8.78
C THR A 10 -22.06 -22.84 9.24
N VAL A 11 -21.17 -21.85 9.22
CA VAL A 11 -19.82 -21.93 9.77
C VAL A 11 -19.74 -21.02 10.98
N GLU A 12 -19.24 -21.57 12.10
CA GLU A 12 -18.92 -20.82 13.31
C GLU A 12 -17.42 -20.58 13.38
N ILE A 13 -17.05 -19.32 13.56
CA ILE A 13 -15.65 -18.90 13.77
C ILE A 13 -15.56 -18.37 15.20
N THR A 14 -14.73 -19.00 16.04
CA THR A 14 -14.47 -18.58 17.41
C THR A 14 -13.07 -17.97 17.49
N LEU A 15 -12.98 -16.72 17.96
CA LEU A 15 -11.72 -16.01 18.16
C LEU A 15 -11.20 -16.21 19.58
N PHE A 16 -9.89 -16.10 19.81
CA PHE A 16 -9.29 -16.14 21.15
C PHE A 16 -9.65 -14.91 21.99
N LYS A 17 -9.77 -13.76 21.34
CA LYS A 17 -10.17 -12.48 21.94
C LYS A 17 -11.08 -11.74 20.96
N PRO A 18 -11.88 -10.77 21.43
CA PRO A 18 -12.66 -9.92 20.53
C PRO A 18 -11.76 -9.26 19.49
N ASP A 19 -12.29 -9.13 18.27
CA ASP A 19 -11.61 -8.45 17.18
C ASP A 19 -12.66 -7.76 16.30
N ALA A 20 -12.78 -6.44 16.47
CA ALA A 20 -13.74 -5.62 15.72
C ALA A 20 -13.42 -5.57 14.21
N SER A 21 -12.18 -5.86 13.81
CA SER A 21 -11.74 -5.85 12.42
C SER A 21 -11.99 -7.15 11.66
N ILE A 22 -12.47 -8.24 12.34
CA ILE A 22 -12.61 -9.58 11.74
C ILE A 22 -13.40 -9.60 10.43
N LEU A 23 -14.48 -8.82 10.33
CA LEU A 23 -15.28 -8.75 9.10
C LEU A 23 -14.50 -8.10 7.95
N SER A 24 -13.66 -7.12 8.24
CA SER A 24 -12.78 -6.50 7.26
C SER A 24 -11.71 -7.49 6.77
N HIS A 25 -11.17 -8.32 7.67
CA HIS A 25 -10.24 -9.40 7.30
C HIS A 25 -10.92 -10.46 6.43
N LEU A 26 -12.12 -10.89 6.79
CA LEU A 26 -12.90 -11.86 6.01
C LEU A 26 -13.35 -11.30 4.64
N ALA A 27 -13.48 -9.98 4.51
CA ALA A 27 -13.78 -9.31 3.23
C ALA A 27 -12.53 -9.08 2.35
N SER A 28 -11.33 -9.38 2.86
CA SER A 28 -10.08 -9.18 2.13
C SER A 28 -9.81 -10.31 1.11
N GLN A 29 -8.93 -10.02 0.15
CA GLN A 29 -8.47 -11.02 -0.83
C GLN A 29 -7.70 -12.20 -0.21
N TYR A 30 -7.29 -12.11 1.05
CA TYR A 30 -6.57 -13.17 1.76
C TYR A 30 -7.49 -14.19 2.42
N ALA A 31 -8.78 -13.93 2.51
CA ALA A 31 -9.78 -14.82 3.10
C ALA A 31 -10.57 -15.61 2.04
N ILE A 32 -9.90 -16.01 0.97
CA ILE A 32 -10.52 -16.82 -0.10
C ILE A 32 -10.86 -18.20 0.44
N ILE A 33 -12.08 -18.69 0.15
CA ILE A 33 -12.54 -20.02 0.51
C ILE A 33 -12.36 -20.92 -0.71
N PHE A 34 -11.51 -21.94 -0.57
CA PHE A 34 -11.28 -22.95 -1.60
C PHE A 34 -12.26 -24.14 -1.47
N SER A 35 -12.49 -24.85 -2.61
CA SER A 35 -13.15 -26.15 -2.56
C SER A 35 -12.24 -27.17 -1.87
N GLN A 36 -12.77 -27.82 -0.84
CA GLN A 36 -12.06 -28.86 -0.10
C GLN A 36 -11.72 -30.05 -1.00
N GLU A 37 -12.66 -30.50 -1.80
CA GLU A 37 -12.50 -31.65 -2.71
C GLU A 37 -11.38 -31.38 -3.70
N TYR A 38 -11.37 -30.18 -4.30
CA TYR A 38 -10.36 -29.79 -5.27
C TYR A 38 -8.96 -29.69 -4.62
N ALA A 39 -8.87 -29.06 -3.45
CA ALA A 39 -7.61 -28.94 -2.71
C ALA A 39 -7.05 -30.32 -2.28
N VAL A 40 -7.91 -31.22 -1.82
CA VAL A 40 -7.51 -32.59 -1.44
C VAL A 40 -7.00 -33.37 -2.65
N GLN A 41 -7.70 -33.28 -3.79
CA GLN A 41 -7.25 -33.93 -5.03
C GLN A 41 -5.89 -33.40 -5.47
N LEU A 42 -5.73 -32.08 -5.55
CA LEU A 42 -4.46 -31.46 -5.95
C LEU A 42 -3.30 -31.81 -5.00
N ASN A 43 -3.58 -31.91 -3.69
CA ASN A 43 -2.58 -32.34 -2.72
C ASN A 43 -2.17 -33.80 -2.92
N ALA A 44 -3.12 -34.68 -3.27
CA ALA A 44 -2.82 -36.09 -3.59
C ALA A 44 -1.98 -36.23 -4.86
N ASP A 45 -2.16 -35.32 -5.81
CA ASP A 45 -1.44 -35.26 -7.09
C ASP A 45 -0.13 -34.44 -7.03
N ASP A 46 0.27 -33.97 -5.83
CA ASP A 46 1.44 -33.08 -5.58
C ASP A 46 1.42 -31.81 -6.45
N ASN A 47 0.23 -31.23 -6.67
CA ASN A 47 0.00 -30.14 -7.60
C ASN A 47 -0.79 -28.97 -7.00
N LEU A 48 -0.54 -28.62 -5.73
CA LEU A 48 -1.22 -27.51 -5.05
C LEU A 48 -1.03 -26.15 -5.74
N VAL A 49 0.04 -25.99 -6.52
CA VAL A 49 0.29 -24.76 -7.33
C VAL A 49 -0.85 -24.49 -8.31
N GLN A 50 -1.64 -25.49 -8.69
CA GLN A 50 -2.78 -25.29 -9.56
C GLN A 50 -3.91 -24.48 -8.91
N LEU A 51 -3.99 -24.40 -7.59
CA LEU A 51 -4.94 -23.47 -6.91
C LEU A 51 -4.72 -22.01 -7.31
N ASP A 52 -3.48 -21.62 -7.60
CA ASP A 52 -3.12 -20.26 -7.99
C ASP A 52 -3.32 -19.99 -9.49
N THR A 53 -3.39 -21.04 -10.31
CA THR A 53 -3.42 -20.90 -11.78
C THR A 53 -4.79 -21.24 -12.38
N LEU A 54 -5.49 -22.19 -11.77
CA LEU A 54 -6.83 -22.64 -12.16
C LEU A 54 -7.72 -22.81 -10.91
N PRO A 55 -7.99 -21.76 -10.17
CA PRO A 55 -8.82 -21.82 -8.97
C PRO A 55 -10.26 -22.22 -9.32
N VAL A 56 -10.88 -23.00 -8.44
CA VAL A 56 -12.32 -23.30 -8.48
C VAL A 56 -13.03 -22.41 -7.45
N GLY A 57 -13.98 -21.62 -7.93
CA GLY A 57 -14.72 -20.66 -7.11
C GLY A 57 -16.18 -20.54 -7.51
N THR A 58 -16.94 -19.80 -6.70
CA THR A 58 -18.39 -19.57 -6.88
C THR A 58 -18.70 -18.21 -7.52
N GLY A 59 -17.71 -17.56 -8.12
CA GLY A 59 -17.83 -16.25 -8.74
C GLY A 59 -18.57 -16.23 -10.07
N PRO A 60 -18.85 -15.03 -10.64
CA PRO A 60 -19.54 -14.89 -11.92
C PRO A 60 -18.71 -15.30 -13.14
N TYR A 61 -17.41 -15.51 -12.95
CA TYR A 61 -16.47 -15.96 -13.98
C TYR A 61 -15.62 -17.12 -13.48
N LYS A 62 -15.26 -18.02 -14.39
CA LYS A 62 -14.32 -19.14 -14.19
C LYS A 62 -13.02 -18.82 -14.89
N VAL A 63 -11.86 -19.19 -14.31
CA VAL A 63 -10.57 -19.10 -14.99
C VAL A 63 -10.52 -20.19 -16.05
N LYS A 64 -10.43 -19.80 -17.31
CA LYS A 64 -10.29 -20.74 -18.44
C LYS A 64 -8.85 -21.07 -18.74
N ASN A 65 -7.99 -20.06 -18.77
CA ASN A 65 -6.56 -20.19 -19.02
C ASN A 65 -5.79 -19.14 -18.21
N TYR A 66 -4.63 -19.52 -17.71
CA TYR A 66 -3.64 -18.64 -17.13
C TYR A 66 -2.27 -18.92 -17.76
N PHE A 67 -1.70 -17.90 -18.39
CA PHE A 67 -0.34 -17.94 -18.91
C PHE A 67 0.47 -16.83 -18.23
N ARG A 68 1.41 -17.25 -17.38
CA ARG A 68 2.22 -16.34 -16.57
C ARG A 68 2.88 -15.27 -17.44
N ASN A 69 2.78 -14.00 -17.03
CA ASN A 69 3.29 -12.82 -17.74
C ASN A 69 2.74 -12.61 -19.15
N GLN A 70 1.68 -13.30 -19.54
CA GLN A 70 1.03 -13.14 -20.82
C GLN A 70 -0.43 -12.71 -20.66
N TYR A 71 -1.29 -13.59 -20.17
CA TYR A 71 -2.70 -13.26 -20.00
C TYR A 71 -3.42 -14.21 -19.03
N VAL A 72 -4.56 -13.73 -18.52
CA VAL A 72 -5.59 -14.55 -17.87
C VAL A 72 -6.85 -14.47 -18.73
N ARG A 73 -7.40 -15.61 -19.12
CA ARG A 73 -8.71 -15.69 -19.77
C ARG A 73 -9.75 -16.18 -18.79
N LEU A 74 -10.79 -15.39 -18.63
CA LEU A 74 -11.97 -15.72 -17.83
C LEU A 74 -13.14 -15.96 -18.76
N GLU A 75 -13.96 -16.97 -18.44
CA GLU A 75 -15.22 -17.19 -19.12
C GLU A 75 -16.37 -17.14 -18.13
N LYS A 76 -17.53 -16.73 -18.60
CA LYS A 76 -18.74 -16.60 -17.81
C LYS A 76 -19.11 -17.91 -17.11
N ASN A 77 -19.47 -17.83 -15.84
CA ASN A 77 -20.01 -18.96 -15.10
C ASN A 77 -21.54 -19.01 -15.28
N GLU A 78 -21.99 -19.92 -16.13
CA GLU A 78 -23.43 -20.10 -16.42
C GLU A 78 -24.23 -20.56 -15.16
N GLU A 79 -23.56 -21.17 -14.18
CA GLU A 79 -24.15 -21.63 -12.93
C GLU A 79 -24.02 -20.63 -11.78
N TYR A 80 -23.72 -19.35 -12.11
CA TYR A 80 -23.55 -18.36 -11.07
C TYR A 80 -24.86 -18.10 -10.30
N TRP A 81 -24.79 -18.20 -8.99
CA TRP A 81 -25.93 -18.15 -8.06
C TRP A 81 -26.64 -16.78 -7.94
N LYS A 82 -26.08 -15.72 -8.48
CA LYS A 82 -26.71 -14.39 -8.57
C LYS A 82 -27.07 -14.06 -10.00
N LYS A 83 -27.15 -12.75 -10.31
CA LYS A 83 -27.47 -12.27 -11.64
C LYS A 83 -26.36 -12.65 -12.62
N GLU A 84 -26.78 -13.19 -13.76
CA GLU A 84 -25.94 -13.57 -14.88
C GLU A 84 -25.02 -12.44 -15.35
N ALA A 85 -23.76 -12.75 -15.61
CA ALA A 85 -22.80 -11.82 -16.19
C ALA A 85 -23.18 -11.53 -17.65
N LYS A 86 -23.08 -10.25 -18.04
CA LYS A 86 -23.43 -9.81 -19.41
C LYS A 86 -22.31 -10.03 -20.42
N ILE A 87 -21.06 -10.06 -19.96
CA ILE A 87 -19.87 -10.28 -20.80
C ILE A 87 -19.54 -11.75 -20.73
N HIS A 88 -19.36 -12.40 -21.87
CA HIS A 88 -19.07 -13.84 -21.94
C HIS A 88 -17.60 -14.14 -21.61
N ASP A 89 -16.67 -13.47 -22.29
CA ASP A 89 -15.23 -13.65 -22.12
C ASP A 89 -14.55 -12.36 -21.66
N ILE A 90 -13.59 -12.48 -20.71
CA ILE A 90 -12.71 -11.41 -20.30
C ILE A 90 -11.27 -11.88 -20.50
N LEU A 91 -10.49 -11.12 -21.27
CA LEU A 91 -9.06 -11.33 -21.43
C LEU A 91 -8.29 -10.25 -20.67
N ILE A 92 -7.54 -10.65 -19.65
CA ILE A 92 -6.66 -9.76 -18.90
C ILE A 92 -5.25 -9.92 -19.45
N ASP A 93 -4.78 -8.91 -20.18
CA ASP A 93 -3.43 -8.87 -20.73
C ASP A 93 -2.42 -8.48 -19.65
N LEU A 94 -1.47 -9.37 -19.38
CA LEU A 94 -0.38 -9.19 -18.39
C LEU A 94 0.96 -8.87 -19.07
N SER A 95 1.02 -8.86 -20.39
CA SER A 95 2.28 -8.74 -21.15
C SER A 95 2.75 -7.29 -21.31
N ALA A 96 1.85 -6.32 -21.23
CA ALA A 96 2.17 -4.93 -21.48
C ALA A 96 2.69 -4.22 -20.22
N ASP A 97 3.78 -3.46 -20.37
CA ASP A 97 4.21 -2.49 -19.38
C ASP A 97 3.20 -1.31 -19.26
N ARG A 98 3.46 -0.36 -18.37
CA ARG A 98 2.53 0.76 -18.13
C ARG A 98 2.30 1.62 -19.36
N THR A 99 3.34 1.87 -20.15
CA THR A 99 3.25 2.64 -21.39
C THR A 99 2.51 1.86 -22.46
N GLY A 100 2.87 0.59 -22.65
CA GLY A 100 2.24 -0.30 -23.61
C GLY A 100 0.75 -0.51 -23.38
N ARG A 101 0.29 -0.51 -22.13
CA ARG A 101 -1.15 -0.58 -21.78
C ARG A 101 -1.96 0.56 -22.39
N LEU A 102 -1.47 1.78 -22.29
CA LEU A 102 -2.16 2.94 -22.82
C LEU A 102 -2.12 2.97 -24.35
N VAL A 103 -1.02 2.52 -24.96
CA VAL A 103 -0.91 2.36 -26.43
C VAL A 103 -1.93 1.34 -26.94
N LYS A 104 -2.02 0.17 -26.32
CA LYS A 104 -3.03 -0.85 -26.68
C LYS A 104 -4.47 -0.35 -26.52
N PHE A 105 -4.72 0.47 -25.48
CA PHE A 105 -6.02 1.10 -25.28
C PHE A 105 -6.36 2.08 -26.39
N PHE A 106 -5.46 2.98 -26.78
CA PHE A 106 -5.67 3.94 -27.86
C PHE A 106 -5.83 3.28 -29.24
N ASN A 107 -5.15 2.17 -29.46
CA ASN A 107 -5.28 1.38 -30.68
C ASN A 107 -6.57 0.54 -30.74
N GLY A 108 -7.36 0.51 -29.66
CA GLY A 108 -8.57 -0.32 -29.56
C GLY A 108 -8.30 -1.81 -29.31
N GLU A 109 -7.05 -2.19 -29.05
CA GLU A 109 -6.68 -3.57 -28.70
C GLU A 109 -7.20 -3.99 -27.32
N CYS A 110 -7.31 -3.01 -26.40
CA CYS A 110 -7.90 -3.17 -25.08
C CYS A 110 -9.04 -2.17 -24.87
N GLN A 111 -10.14 -2.63 -24.27
CA GLN A 111 -11.29 -1.77 -23.93
C GLN A 111 -11.14 -1.08 -22.57
N ILE A 112 -10.26 -1.61 -21.71
CA ILE A 112 -9.99 -1.07 -20.37
C ILE A 112 -8.48 -1.03 -20.17
N ALA A 113 -7.96 0.14 -19.77
CA ALA A 113 -6.59 0.29 -19.28
C ALA A 113 -6.63 0.58 -17.77
N SER A 114 -6.19 -0.37 -16.94
CA SER A 114 -6.08 -0.18 -15.50
C SER A 114 -4.69 0.35 -15.12
N TYR A 115 -4.64 1.25 -14.15
CA TYR A 115 -3.42 1.87 -13.62
C TYR A 115 -2.49 2.41 -14.73
N PRO A 116 -2.99 3.32 -15.62
CA PRO A 116 -2.15 3.94 -16.63
C PRO A 116 -1.03 4.76 -15.95
N GLU A 117 0.05 4.97 -16.67
CA GLU A 117 1.13 5.84 -16.20
C GLU A 117 0.62 7.26 -15.96
N VAL A 118 0.78 7.78 -14.74
CA VAL A 118 0.21 9.08 -14.34
C VAL A 118 0.73 10.25 -15.18
N SER A 119 1.96 10.17 -15.67
CA SER A 119 2.56 11.17 -16.58
C SER A 119 1.85 11.22 -17.94
N GLN A 120 1.17 10.16 -18.32
CA GLN A 120 0.47 10.04 -19.61
C GLN A 120 -1.01 10.40 -19.52
N LEU A 121 -1.57 10.63 -18.33
CA LEU A 121 -2.98 10.99 -18.16
C LEU A 121 -3.35 12.26 -18.93
N GLY A 122 -2.40 13.19 -19.11
CA GLY A 122 -2.61 14.37 -19.96
C GLY A 122 -2.87 14.09 -21.44
N LEU A 123 -2.58 12.87 -21.92
CA LEU A 123 -2.92 12.43 -23.28
C LEU A 123 -4.41 12.07 -23.40
N LEU A 124 -5.06 11.74 -22.29
CA LEU A 124 -6.50 11.54 -22.20
C LEU A 124 -7.12 12.93 -22.05
N LYS A 125 -7.58 13.51 -23.16
CA LYS A 125 -8.21 14.84 -23.15
C LYS A 125 -9.47 14.80 -22.29
N GLU A 126 -9.59 15.73 -21.37
CA GLU A 126 -10.87 16.01 -20.71
C GLU A 126 -11.93 16.25 -21.79
N ASN A 127 -13.05 15.57 -21.69
CA ASN A 127 -14.16 15.65 -22.66
C ASN A 127 -13.94 14.96 -24.02
N ASP A 128 -12.99 14.06 -24.18
CA ASP A 128 -12.96 13.19 -25.36
C ASP A 128 -14.06 12.12 -25.22
N ALA A 129 -15.10 12.22 -26.01
CA ALA A 129 -16.25 11.30 -26.00
C ALA A 129 -15.88 9.82 -26.27
N ARG A 130 -14.66 9.56 -26.72
CA ARG A 130 -14.16 8.19 -26.99
C ARG A 130 -13.73 7.46 -25.74
N TYR A 131 -13.40 8.18 -24.65
CA TYR A 131 -12.80 7.60 -23.46
C TYR A 131 -13.57 8.03 -22.20
N TYR A 132 -13.71 7.12 -21.29
CA TYR A 132 -14.21 7.38 -19.95
C TYR A 132 -13.11 7.08 -18.93
N MET A 133 -12.74 8.05 -18.12
CA MET A 133 -11.78 7.91 -17.05
C MET A 133 -12.48 7.94 -15.70
N LYS A 134 -12.23 6.94 -14.88
CA LYS A 134 -12.68 6.90 -13.49
C LYS A 134 -11.48 6.79 -12.58
N SER A 135 -11.34 7.75 -11.67
CA SER A 135 -10.38 7.72 -10.57
C SER A 135 -11.11 7.47 -9.26
N VAL A 136 -10.51 6.68 -8.39
CA VAL A 136 -11.00 6.43 -7.02
C VAL A 136 -9.83 6.58 -6.07
N GLU A 137 -10.11 7.10 -4.88
CA GLU A 137 -9.12 7.14 -3.82
C GLU A 137 -8.78 5.72 -3.37
N GLY A 138 -7.50 5.45 -3.11
CA GLY A 138 -7.01 4.14 -2.70
C GLY A 138 -6.57 4.11 -1.24
N MET A 139 -6.65 2.93 -0.62
CA MET A 139 -6.06 2.66 0.69
C MET A 139 -4.54 2.50 0.55
N ASN A 140 -3.87 3.59 0.20
CA ASN A 140 -2.41 3.60 0.05
C ASN A 140 -1.80 4.90 0.55
N LEU A 141 -0.56 4.81 1.04
CA LEU A 141 0.18 5.90 1.62
C LEU A 141 1.64 5.81 1.21
N SER A 142 2.24 6.92 0.73
CA SER A 142 3.69 7.07 0.59
C SER A 142 4.21 7.94 1.71
N TYR A 143 5.29 7.51 2.36
CA TYR A 143 5.87 8.24 3.49
C TYR A 143 7.39 8.09 3.57
N LEU A 144 8.01 9.03 4.27
CA LEU A 144 9.40 8.98 4.69
C LEU A 144 9.43 8.57 6.17
N ALA A 145 9.96 7.39 6.47
CA ALA A 145 10.13 6.95 7.86
C ALA A 145 11.50 7.37 8.38
N PHE A 146 11.54 7.86 9.61
CA PHE A 146 12.76 8.09 10.37
C PHE A 146 13.12 6.83 11.15
N ASN A 147 14.38 6.42 11.14
CA ASN A 147 14.84 5.29 11.94
C ASN A 147 15.13 5.72 13.38
N PHE A 148 14.26 5.35 14.31
CA PHE A 148 14.38 5.73 15.73
C PHE A 148 15.56 5.07 16.46
N GLN A 149 16.25 4.11 15.86
CA GLN A 149 17.48 3.56 16.41
C GLN A 149 18.71 4.46 16.10
N LYS A 150 18.60 5.44 15.20
CA LYS A 150 19.70 6.33 14.81
C LYS A 150 19.72 7.59 15.67
N THR A 151 20.88 7.88 16.26
CA THR A 151 21.07 9.03 17.18
C THR A 151 20.95 10.38 16.47
N ALA A 152 21.31 10.46 15.18
CA ALA A 152 21.33 11.71 14.41
C ALA A 152 19.95 12.40 14.32
N ILE A 153 18.86 11.66 14.45
CA ILE A 153 17.48 12.16 14.29
C ILE A 153 16.56 11.81 15.46
N GLN A 154 17.12 11.49 16.63
CA GLN A 154 16.34 11.19 17.84
C GLN A 154 15.59 12.41 18.39
N GLU A 155 16.16 13.60 18.25
CA GLU A 155 15.55 14.83 18.74
C GLU A 155 14.28 15.15 17.93
N PRO A 156 13.09 15.26 18.57
CA PRO A 156 11.84 15.56 17.87
C PRO A 156 11.88 16.83 17.02
N ALA A 157 12.56 17.88 17.55
CA ALA A 157 12.67 19.17 16.84
C ALA A 157 13.37 19.02 15.47
N LEU A 158 14.36 18.11 15.34
CA LEU A 158 15.04 17.84 14.07
C LEU A 158 14.09 17.15 13.09
N ARG A 159 13.34 16.14 13.54
CA ARG A 159 12.36 15.46 12.69
C ARG A 159 11.26 16.39 12.20
N HIS A 160 10.77 17.27 13.08
CA HIS A 160 9.82 18.32 12.71
C HIS A 160 10.40 19.27 11.67
N ALA A 161 11.62 19.75 11.86
CA ALA A 161 12.27 20.66 10.93
C ALA A 161 12.52 19.98 9.57
N ILE A 162 12.94 18.71 9.54
CA ILE A 162 13.08 17.94 8.31
C ILE A 162 11.72 17.85 7.59
N SER A 163 10.63 17.54 8.30
CA SER A 163 9.29 17.48 7.71
C SER A 163 8.83 18.84 7.15
N GLN A 164 9.14 19.95 7.83
CA GLN A 164 8.81 21.31 7.39
C GLN A 164 9.67 21.78 6.21
N ALA A 165 10.86 21.19 6.00
CA ALA A 165 11.73 21.49 4.86
C ALA A 165 11.23 20.86 3.55
N ILE A 166 10.43 19.78 3.59
CA ILE A 166 10.01 19.02 2.42
C ILE A 166 8.74 19.62 1.80
N ASN A 167 8.81 19.99 0.53
CA ASN A 167 7.69 20.55 -0.22
C ASN A 167 6.78 19.45 -0.78
N ARG A 168 5.86 18.95 0.04
CA ARG A 168 4.91 17.90 -0.36
C ARG A 168 4.02 18.29 -1.54
N LYS A 169 3.60 19.55 -1.63
CA LYS A 169 2.81 20.04 -2.79
C LYS A 169 3.58 19.95 -4.09
N ARG A 170 4.91 20.24 -4.06
CA ARG A 170 5.79 20.07 -5.22
C ARG A 170 5.90 18.59 -5.63
N ILE A 171 6.01 17.69 -4.66
CA ILE A 171 6.04 16.25 -4.89
C ILE A 171 4.72 15.80 -5.54
N ILE A 172 3.57 16.17 -5.00
CA ILE A 172 2.25 15.87 -5.58
C ILE A 172 2.18 16.31 -7.05
N LYS A 173 2.58 17.54 -7.35
CA LYS A 173 2.56 18.07 -8.71
C LYS A 173 3.52 17.33 -9.65
N THR A 174 4.74 17.03 -9.19
CA THR A 174 5.83 16.55 -10.05
C THR A 174 5.83 15.03 -10.24
N ILE A 175 5.49 14.28 -9.19
CA ILE A 175 5.52 12.82 -9.17
C ILE A 175 4.17 12.23 -9.50
N TYR A 176 3.10 12.77 -8.89
CA TYR A 176 1.75 12.23 -9.02
C TYR A 176 0.89 12.98 -10.04
N HIS A 177 1.40 14.04 -10.67
CA HIS A 177 0.64 14.85 -11.65
C HIS A 177 -0.73 15.29 -11.11
N ASN A 178 -0.81 15.62 -9.81
CA ASN A 178 -2.00 15.98 -9.04
C ASN A 178 -3.05 14.86 -8.89
N THR A 179 -2.67 13.60 -9.04
CA THR A 179 -3.55 12.43 -8.80
C THR A 179 -3.48 11.91 -7.36
N ALA A 180 -2.74 12.58 -6.49
CA ALA A 180 -2.64 12.26 -5.07
C ALA A 180 -2.93 13.49 -4.22
N THR A 181 -3.18 13.29 -2.94
CA THR A 181 -3.36 14.33 -1.92
C THR A 181 -2.25 14.28 -0.89
N VAL A 182 -1.98 15.39 -0.21
CA VAL A 182 -1.05 15.40 0.92
C VAL A 182 -1.67 14.63 2.07
N ALA A 183 -0.94 13.65 2.60
CA ALA A 183 -1.35 12.93 3.80
C ALA A 183 -0.94 13.72 5.06
N ASN A 184 -1.89 13.98 5.92
CA ASN A 184 -1.67 14.59 7.24
C ASN A 184 -1.70 13.53 8.36
N ASN A 185 -2.06 12.29 8.02
CA ASN A 185 -2.19 11.18 8.94
C ASN A 185 -1.62 9.92 8.27
N ILE A 186 -1.32 8.90 9.06
CA ILE A 186 -0.94 7.57 8.59
C ILE A 186 -2.15 6.81 8.01
N ILE A 187 -3.37 7.18 8.39
CA ILE A 187 -4.60 6.59 7.88
C ILE A 187 -5.03 7.37 6.64
N PRO A 188 -5.20 6.71 5.47
CA PRO A 188 -5.71 7.36 4.26
C PRO A 188 -7.11 7.96 4.44
N ASN A 189 -7.38 9.06 3.72
CA ASN A 189 -8.62 9.82 3.86
C ASN A 189 -9.90 9.02 3.54
N ILE A 190 -9.78 7.95 2.75
CA ILE A 190 -10.91 7.07 2.42
C ILE A 190 -11.34 6.19 3.60
N SER A 191 -10.48 6.00 4.61
CA SER A 191 -10.85 5.25 5.80
C SER A 191 -11.90 6.02 6.62
N TRP A 192 -12.85 5.30 7.18
CA TRP A 192 -13.85 5.86 8.09
C TRP A 192 -13.24 6.55 9.32
N ALA A 193 -12.05 6.11 9.75
CA ALA A 193 -11.33 6.67 10.90
C ALA A 193 -10.54 7.96 10.57
N SER A 194 -10.42 8.36 9.31
CA SER A 194 -9.70 9.56 8.91
C SER A 194 -10.41 10.86 9.33
N SER A 195 -11.72 10.81 9.54
CA SER A 195 -12.56 11.96 9.94
C SER A 195 -12.55 12.27 11.42
N VAL A 196 -11.92 11.43 12.23
CA VAL A 196 -11.76 11.70 13.68
C VAL A 196 -10.80 12.87 13.84
N ASN A 197 -11.22 13.91 14.58
CA ASN A 197 -10.46 15.14 14.84
C ASN A 197 -9.03 14.83 15.31
N THR A 198 -8.14 14.60 14.35
CA THR A 198 -6.71 14.61 14.63
C THR A 198 -6.30 16.08 14.76
N PRO A 199 -5.56 16.46 15.81
CA PRO A 199 -4.99 17.80 15.87
C PRO A 199 -4.27 18.08 14.55
N ASP A 200 -4.50 19.25 13.95
CA ASP A 200 -3.71 19.73 12.82
C ASP A 200 -2.25 19.75 13.25
N PHE A 201 -1.53 18.67 12.98
CA PHE A 201 -0.09 18.70 13.11
C PHE A 201 0.40 19.63 12.01
N GLU A 202 0.92 20.80 12.40
CA GLU A 202 1.49 21.81 11.51
C GLU A 202 2.77 21.29 10.83
N TYR A 203 2.60 20.35 9.89
CA TYR A 203 3.67 19.94 8.99
C TYR A 203 3.67 20.76 7.69
N ASP A 204 3.20 21.98 7.76
CA ASP A 204 3.24 22.89 6.63
C ASP A 204 4.67 23.12 6.15
N PHE A 205 4.81 23.31 4.87
CA PHE A 205 6.09 23.63 4.26
C PHE A 205 6.58 24.99 4.76
N MET A 206 7.58 24.99 5.66
CA MET A 206 8.17 26.16 6.30
C MET A 206 9.69 26.14 6.17
N PRO A 207 10.23 26.27 4.93
CA PRO A 207 11.66 26.06 4.66
C PRO A 207 12.58 27.01 5.40
N LEU A 208 12.17 28.25 5.65
CA LEU A 208 12.97 29.22 6.41
C LEU A 208 13.09 28.85 7.88
N LYS A 209 11.97 28.43 8.49
CA LYS A 209 11.96 27.95 9.89
C LYS A 209 12.77 26.66 10.03
N ALA A 210 12.60 25.73 9.10
CA ALA A 210 13.38 24.51 9.05
C ALA A 210 14.88 24.77 8.94
N LYS A 211 15.29 25.69 8.07
CA LYS A 211 16.68 26.10 7.91
C LYS A 211 17.28 26.65 9.20
N GLN A 212 16.56 27.50 9.94
CA GLN A 212 17.02 28.05 11.22
C GLN A 212 17.38 26.95 12.23
N VAL A 213 16.64 25.84 12.22
CA VAL A 213 16.89 24.72 13.14
C VAL A 213 18.00 23.80 12.64
N LEU A 214 18.12 23.58 11.33
CA LEU A 214 18.92 22.51 10.75
C LEU A 214 20.32 22.95 10.30
N GLN A 215 20.49 24.20 9.82
CA GLN A 215 21.72 24.65 9.14
C GLN A 215 23.01 24.50 9.97
N ASP A 216 22.93 24.69 11.29
CA ASP A 216 24.08 24.63 12.20
C ASP A 216 24.36 23.23 12.74
N LYS A 217 23.47 22.28 12.48
CA LYS A 217 23.58 20.89 12.98
C LYS A 217 24.51 20.02 12.13
N LYS A 218 24.91 20.47 10.93
CA LYS A 218 25.80 19.73 9.98
C LYS A 218 25.36 18.27 9.78
N LEU A 219 24.07 18.06 9.60
CA LEU A 219 23.52 16.72 9.43
C LEU A 219 23.90 16.14 8.07
N SER A 220 24.42 14.90 8.07
CA SER A 220 24.61 14.06 6.88
C SER A 220 23.84 12.78 7.10
N LEU A 221 22.74 12.58 6.35
CA LEU A 221 21.78 11.50 6.54
C LEU A 221 21.77 10.55 5.35
N THR A 222 21.69 9.25 5.63
CA THR A 222 21.50 8.21 4.61
C THR A 222 20.01 7.93 4.44
N MET A 223 19.52 8.14 3.23
CA MET A 223 18.14 7.83 2.86
C MET A 223 18.09 6.61 1.95
N TRP A 224 17.56 5.51 2.44
CA TRP A 224 17.26 4.36 1.59
C TRP A 224 15.96 4.61 0.81
N VAL A 225 15.93 4.11 -0.42
CA VAL A 225 14.80 4.27 -1.32
C VAL A 225 14.49 2.92 -1.95
N ILE A 226 13.32 2.38 -1.68
CA ILE A 226 12.86 1.16 -2.35
C ILE A 226 12.65 1.53 -3.82
N ASN A 227 13.59 1.08 -4.68
CA ASN A 227 13.61 1.43 -6.09
C ASN A 227 12.73 0.51 -6.93
N GLU A 228 11.49 0.37 -6.50
CA GLU A 228 10.46 -0.38 -7.20
C GLU A 228 9.22 0.51 -7.30
N GLU A 229 8.74 0.72 -8.51
CA GLU A 229 7.53 1.49 -8.73
C GLU A 229 6.33 0.79 -8.07
N GLN A 230 5.60 1.55 -7.27
CA GLN A 230 4.43 1.08 -6.54
C GLN A 230 3.24 2.00 -6.80
N VAL A 231 2.03 1.52 -6.52
CA VAL A 231 0.80 2.32 -6.62
C VAL A 231 0.91 3.59 -5.77
N TYR A 232 1.52 3.48 -4.59
CA TYR A 232 1.73 4.61 -3.68
C TYR A 232 2.94 5.49 -4.07
N ASN A 233 3.87 5.03 -4.92
CA ASN A 233 5.01 5.81 -5.38
C ASN A 233 5.44 5.39 -6.80
N PRO A 234 4.98 6.10 -7.83
CA PRO A 234 5.26 5.74 -9.23
C PRO A 234 6.68 6.11 -9.69
N ALA A 235 7.42 6.94 -8.94
CA ALA A 235 8.77 7.37 -9.31
C ALA A 235 9.65 7.59 -8.05
N PRO A 236 10.04 6.51 -7.34
CA PRO A 236 10.68 6.61 -6.03
C PRO A 236 12.02 7.38 -6.05
N LEU A 237 12.88 7.15 -7.02
CA LEU A 237 14.16 7.87 -7.11
C LEU A 237 13.97 9.36 -7.41
N LYS A 238 13.05 9.70 -8.30
CA LYS A 238 12.73 11.10 -8.60
C LYS A 238 12.15 11.83 -7.38
N MET A 239 11.31 11.15 -6.60
CA MET A 239 10.80 11.68 -5.34
C MET A 239 11.92 11.89 -4.32
N ALA A 240 12.83 10.94 -4.18
CA ALA A 240 13.99 11.05 -3.30
C ALA A 240 14.91 12.22 -3.67
N GLU A 241 15.15 12.45 -4.95
CA GLU A 241 15.95 13.62 -5.40
C GLU A 241 15.25 14.96 -5.10
N LEU A 242 13.91 15.03 -5.18
CA LEU A 242 13.17 16.22 -4.76
C LEU A 242 13.33 16.46 -3.25
N ILE A 243 13.20 15.41 -2.44
CA ILE A 243 13.39 15.48 -0.98
C ILE A 243 14.83 15.92 -0.65
N LYS A 244 15.82 15.29 -1.27
CA LYS A 244 17.24 15.67 -1.11
C LYS A 244 17.49 17.12 -1.45
N SER A 245 16.93 17.63 -2.54
CA SER A 245 17.04 19.03 -2.94
C SER A 245 16.44 19.99 -1.91
N ASP A 246 15.25 19.64 -1.36
CA ASP A 246 14.60 20.45 -0.33
C ASP A 246 15.43 20.49 0.96
N LEU A 247 15.95 19.34 1.39
CA LEU A 247 16.77 19.21 2.60
C LEU A 247 18.13 19.88 2.46
N ALA A 248 18.75 19.86 1.27
CA ALA A 248 19.97 20.60 0.99
C ALA A 248 19.77 22.11 1.16
N ASN A 249 18.64 22.67 0.73
CA ASN A 249 18.28 24.07 0.92
C ASN A 249 18.15 24.45 2.40
N ALA A 250 17.81 23.48 3.25
CA ALA A 250 17.74 23.65 4.71
C ALA A 250 19.06 23.35 5.44
N GLY A 251 20.14 22.98 4.71
CA GLY A 251 21.46 22.74 5.30
C GLY A 251 21.72 21.28 5.71
N VAL A 252 20.91 20.34 5.22
CA VAL A 252 21.07 18.89 5.48
C VAL A 252 21.62 18.20 4.24
N GLU A 253 22.74 17.49 4.38
CA GLU A 253 23.26 16.59 3.35
C GLU A 253 22.49 15.27 3.35
N VAL A 254 22.02 14.81 2.18
CA VAL A 254 21.35 13.52 2.05
C VAL A 254 22.05 12.64 1.04
N LYS A 255 22.42 11.43 1.46
CA LYS A 255 22.97 10.37 0.62
C LYS A 255 21.87 9.39 0.27
N ILE A 256 21.45 9.39 -0.99
CA ILE A 256 20.41 8.45 -1.48
C ILE A 256 21.09 7.11 -1.77
N ARG A 257 20.49 6.04 -1.22
CA ARG A 257 20.86 4.65 -1.51
C ARG A 257 19.64 3.90 -2.05
N PRO A 258 19.58 3.64 -3.35
CA PRO A 258 18.55 2.77 -3.92
C PRO A 258 18.73 1.35 -3.42
N VAL A 259 17.64 0.72 -2.99
CA VAL A 259 17.61 -0.67 -2.53
C VAL A 259 16.45 -1.42 -3.15
N THR A 260 16.60 -2.73 -3.36
CA THR A 260 15.49 -3.60 -3.70
C THR A 260 14.79 -4.08 -2.43
N ARG A 261 13.53 -4.51 -2.55
CA ARG A 261 12.81 -5.11 -1.43
C ARG A 261 13.53 -6.35 -0.89
N THR A 262 14.07 -7.18 -1.76
CA THR A 262 14.85 -8.38 -1.38
C THR A 262 16.07 -8.00 -0.55
N PHE A 263 16.83 -7.00 -0.99
CA PHE A 263 17.99 -6.51 -0.23
C PHE A 263 17.56 -5.95 1.14
N LEU A 264 16.47 -5.17 1.20
CA LEU A 264 15.95 -4.65 2.45
C LEU A 264 15.61 -5.77 3.44
N ILE A 265 14.88 -6.80 2.99
CA ILE A 265 14.53 -7.98 3.82
C ILE A 265 15.79 -8.67 4.36
N GLU A 266 16.79 -8.86 3.51
CA GLU A 266 18.06 -9.47 3.90
C GLU A 266 18.79 -8.64 4.97
N GLN A 267 18.84 -7.32 4.80
CA GLN A 267 19.49 -6.43 5.79
C GLN A 267 18.75 -6.42 7.12
N LEU A 268 17.42 -6.38 7.13
CA LEU A 268 16.61 -6.46 8.34
C LEU A 268 16.80 -7.81 9.05
N HIS A 269 16.81 -8.93 8.30
CA HIS A 269 17.04 -10.25 8.85
C HIS A 269 18.42 -10.37 9.52
N ASN A 270 19.44 -9.78 8.91
CA ASN A 270 20.80 -9.76 9.42
C ASN A 270 21.07 -8.65 10.46
N LYS A 271 20.07 -7.81 10.78
CA LYS A 271 20.21 -6.62 11.65
C LYS A 271 21.36 -5.71 11.23
N SER A 272 21.51 -5.52 9.92
CA SER A 272 22.60 -4.76 9.30
C SER A 272 22.11 -3.56 8.47
N GLU A 273 20.86 -3.16 8.68
CA GLU A 273 20.28 -1.99 8.06
C GLU A 273 20.99 -0.70 8.52
N ASP A 274 21.42 0.10 7.56
CA ASP A 274 22.15 1.33 7.81
C ASP A 274 21.51 2.52 7.08
N TYR A 275 20.32 2.92 7.55
CA TYR A 275 19.66 4.13 7.08
C TYR A 275 19.22 5.01 8.26
N ASP A 276 19.27 6.31 8.08
CA ASP A 276 18.67 7.29 8.98
C ASP A 276 17.19 7.50 8.62
N MET A 277 16.89 7.45 7.32
CA MET A 277 15.55 7.59 6.77
C MET A 277 15.31 6.56 5.65
N ILE A 278 14.06 6.14 5.48
CA ILE A 278 13.68 5.30 4.34
C ILE A 278 12.42 5.82 3.65
N LEU A 279 12.50 6.01 2.33
CA LEU A 279 11.35 6.37 1.50
C LEU A 279 10.63 5.11 1.04
N THR A 280 9.41 4.96 1.49
CA THR A 280 8.59 3.76 1.31
C THR A 280 7.11 4.13 1.23
N GLY A 281 6.23 3.17 1.44
CA GLY A 281 4.80 3.34 1.54
C GLY A 281 4.11 2.06 1.96
N TRP A 282 2.80 2.15 2.13
CA TRP A 282 1.96 1.05 2.55
C TRP A 282 0.69 0.97 1.71
N LEU A 283 0.25 -0.23 1.45
CA LEU A 283 -1.02 -0.55 0.79
C LEU A 283 -1.87 -1.36 1.76
N GLY A 284 -2.97 -0.80 2.23
CA GLY A 284 -3.90 -1.50 3.12
C GLY A 284 -4.66 -2.59 2.40
N GLY A 285 -4.78 -3.75 3.02
CA GLY A 285 -5.54 -4.88 2.50
C GLY A 285 -7.06 -4.73 2.65
N ASN A 286 -7.49 -3.83 3.53
CA ASN A 286 -8.90 -3.55 3.83
C ASN A 286 -9.08 -2.07 4.25
N LEU A 287 -10.31 -1.66 4.56
CA LEU A 287 -10.63 -0.27 4.96
C LEU A 287 -10.45 0.01 6.46
N ASP A 288 -10.04 -1.00 7.24
CA ASP A 288 -9.83 -0.85 8.67
C ASP A 288 -8.53 -0.09 8.96
N PRO A 289 -8.55 0.90 9.87
CA PRO A 289 -7.36 1.65 10.25
C PRO A 289 -6.25 0.79 10.86
N ASP A 290 -6.58 -0.32 11.53
CA ASP A 290 -5.59 -1.25 12.07
C ASP A 290 -4.67 -1.81 10.99
N SER A 291 -5.16 -1.96 9.74
CA SER A 291 -4.35 -2.41 8.59
C SER A 291 -3.21 -1.45 8.20
N PHE A 292 -3.22 -0.22 8.72
CA PHE A 292 -2.14 0.75 8.58
C PHE A 292 -1.36 0.93 9.87
N MET A 293 -2.05 1.12 10.99
CA MET A 293 -1.43 1.54 12.24
C MET A 293 -0.56 0.43 12.82
N ARG A 294 -1.09 -0.77 12.95
CA ARG A 294 -0.37 -1.89 13.56
C ARG A 294 0.87 -2.33 12.76
N PRO A 295 0.79 -2.61 11.45
CA PRO A 295 1.98 -3.02 10.69
C PRO A 295 3.09 -1.98 10.69
N ILE A 296 2.75 -0.69 10.69
CA ILE A 296 3.74 0.40 10.51
C ILE A 296 4.30 0.90 11.83
N LEU A 297 3.55 0.82 12.94
CA LEU A 297 3.89 1.51 14.20
C LEU A 297 3.95 0.60 15.44
N SER A 298 3.38 -0.62 15.43
CA SER A 298 3.36 -1.47 16.61
C SER A 298 4.76 -1.91 17.03
N CYS A 299 4.95 -2.08 18.34
CA CYS A 299 6.17 -2.66 18.90
C CYS A 299 6.40 -4.10 18.43
N SER A 300 5.33 -4.87 18.23
CA SER A 300 5.40 -6.25 17.77
C SER A 300 5.97 -6.39 16.35
N THR A 301 5.90 -5.32 15.54
CA THR A 301 6.42 -5.25 14.17
C THR A 301 7.73 -4.46 14.07
N SER A 302 8.26 -3.99 15.19
CA SER A 302 9.58 -3.34 15.26
C SER A 302 10.67 -4.32 14.82
N ASN A 303 11.59 -3.85 13.98
CA ASN A 303 12.61 -4.65 13.28
C ASN A 303 12.07 -5.61 12.21
N GLU A 304 10.81 -5.45 11.80
CA GLU A 304 10.24 -6.16 10.66
C GLU A 304 10.14 -5.27 9.43
N ILE A 305 9.92 -5.87 8.28
CA ILE A 305 9.78 -5.15 6.98
C ILE A 305 8.60 -4.17 6.96
N THR A 306 7.69 -4.25 7.89
CA THR A 306 6.49 -3.41 7.96
C THR A 306 6.73 -2.15 8.78
N ASN A 307 7.37 -2.23 9.95
CA ASN A 307 7.74 -1.09 10.79
C ASN A 307 9.20 -0.67 10.56
N LEU A 308 9.43 -0.01 9.44
CA LEU A 308 10.77 0.46 9.05
C LEU A 308 11.24 1.71 9.84
N SER A 309 10.41 2.26 10.69
CA SER A 309 10.81 3.34 11.61
C SER A 309 11.50 2.83 12.86
N ASN A 310 11.33 1.57 13.22
CA ASN A 310 11.72 1.00 14.51
C ASN A 310 11.14 1.77 15.71
N TRP A 311 10.08 2.56 15.48
CA TRP A 311 9.36 3.22 16.55
C TRP A 311 8.55 2.19 17.33
N CYS A 312 8.53 2.32 18.64
CA CYS A 312 7.80 1.43 19.54
C CYS A 312 7.26 2.23 20.72
N ASN A 313 5.98 2.07 21.03
CA ASN A 313 5.35 2.66 22.20
C ASN A 313 4.25 1.71 22.70
N GLU A 314 4.49 1.08 23.86
CA GLU A 314 3.55 0.13 24.45
C GLU A 314 2.18 0.75 24.78
N HIS A 315 2.13 2.03 25.12
CA HIS A 315 0.86 2.72 25.33
C HIS A 315 0.04 2.83 24.06
N PHE A 316 0.69 3.06 22.92
CA PHE A 316 0.05 3.03 21.62
C PHE A 316 -0.52 1.64 21.32
N ASP A 317 0.25 0.58 21.53
CA ASP A 317 -0.21 -0.80 21.32
C ASP A 317 -1.41 -1.15 22.21
N ASN A 318 -1.40 -0.74 23.47
CA ASN A 318 -2.52 -0.94 24.40
C ASN A 318 -3.80 -0.21 23.94
N ILE A 319 -3.68 0.99 23.39
CA ILE A 319 -4.83 1.71 22.80
C ILE A 319 -5.36 0.96 21.59
N MET A 320 -4.48 0.47 20.69
CA MET A 320 -4.87 -0.30 19.52
C MET A 320 -5.56 -1.61 19.91
N ASP A 321 -5.06 -2.31 20.92
CA ASP A 321 -5.70 -3.53 21.42
C ASP A 321 -7.08 -3.24 22.02
N SER A 322 -7.21 -2.16 22.80
CA SER A 322 -8.49 -1.72 23.35
C SER A 322 -9.51 -1.35 22.26
N ALA A 323 -9.05 -0.75 21.16
CA ALA A 323 -9.90 -0.42 20.03
C ALA A 323 -10.42 -1.68 19.30
N LEU A 324 -9.61 -2.73 19.20
CA LEU A 324 -10.03 -4.01 18.62
C LEU A 324 -11.04 -4.76 19.50
N ASP A 325 -10.99 -4.58 20.82
CA ASP A 325 -11.94 -5.19 21.76
C ASP A 325 -13.34 -4.56 21.68
N SER A 326 -13.49 -3.39 21.04
CA SER A 326 -14.74 -2.65 20.95
C SER A 326 -15.31 -2.64 19.53
N SER A 327 -16.59 -2.99 19.39
CA SER A 327 -17.35 -2.80 18.15
C SER A 327 -17.96 -1.40 18.01
N ASN A 328 -17.77 -0.52 19.01
CA ASN A 328 -18.31 0.84 19.01
C ASN A 328 -17.28 1.81 18.39
N GLN A 329 -17.58 2.35 17.22
CA GLN A 329 -16.72 3.29 16.50
C GLN A 329 -16.56 4.67 17.19
N GLN A 330 -17.31 4.93 18.28
CA GLN A 330 -17.25 6.19 19.03
C GLN A 330 -16.29 6.12 20.23
N ILE A 331 -15.75 4.97 20.53
CA ILE A 331 -14.73 4.75 21.55
C ILE A 331 -13.36 4.83 20.93
#